data_511807b5e72f723936c512c4740da8e3
#
_entry.id   511807b5e72f723936c512c4740da8e3
#
_cell.length_a   1.000
_cell.length_b   1.000
_cell.length_c   1.000
_cell.angle_alpha   90.00
_cell.angle_beta   90.00
_cell.angle_gamma   90.00
#
_symmetry.space_group_name_H-M   'P 1'
#
loop_
_entity.id
_entity.type
_entity.pdbx_description
1 polymer ?
#
loop_
_entity_poly.entity_id
_entity_poly.type
_entity_poly.pdbx_seq_one_letter_code
_entity_poly.pdbx_strand_id
1 'polypeptide(L)'
;MEGQTLIPEEPPVPPIDEEIKADVVVIGGGPNGLINAAYLARSGLKVVILERRQELGGGLATEEILFPGIYANTHATYHMMVDYMPVLDDFDLRRHALMFIKPNAQTGIV
;
A
#
# COMPACT_ATOMS: atom_id res chain seq x y z
N MET A 1 -22.90 22.62 23.63
CA MET A 1 -22.04 22.56 22.45
C MET A 1 -21.91 21.06 22.09
N GLU A 2 -22.73 20.63 21.16
CA GLU A 2 -22.66 19.26 20.63
C GLU A 2 -21.44 19.19 19.72
N GLY A 3 -20.53 18.26 20.03
CA GLY A 3 -19.32 18.05 19.27
C GLY A 3 -19.66 17.51 17.89
N GLN A 4 -19.53 18.34 16.86
CA GLN A 4 -19.52 17.89 15.48
C GLN A 4 -18.31 16.95 15.30
N THR A 5 -18.59 15.69 15.03
CA THR A 5 -17.59 14.73 14.56
C THR A 5 -17.05 15.23 13.21
N LEU A 6 -15.78 15.61 13.17
CA LEU A 6 -15.07 16.05 11.95
C LEU A 6 -14.68 14.87 11.04
N ILE A 7 -15.29 13.70 11.22
CA ILE A 7 -15.10 12.57 10.32
C ILE A 7 -16.10 12.76 9.18
N PRO A 8 -15.65 12.98 7.93
CA PRO A 8 -16.56 13.03 6.79
C PRO A 8 -17.34 11.72 6.73
N GLU A 9 -18.64 11.79 6.52
CA GLU A 9 -19.44 10.60 6.23
C GLU A 9 -18.88 9.96 4.96
N GLU A 10 -18.50 8.68 5.07
CA GLU A 10 -18.09 7.91 3.90
C GLU A 10 -19.27 7.86 2.92
N PRO A 11 -19.03 8.08 1.63
CA PRO A 11 -20.09 7.99 0.63
C PRO A 11 -20.69 6.58 0.69
N PRO A 12 -22.02 6.45 0.47
CA PRO A 12 -22.66 5.14 0.48
C PRO A 12 -21.99 4.21 -0.53
N VAL A 13 -21.57 3.04 -0.05
CA VAL A 13 -21.00 2.02 -0.92
C VAL A 13 -22.11 1.58 -1.87
N PRO A 14 -21.91 1.67 -3.21
CA PRO A 14 -22.91 1.21 -4.15
C PRO A 14 -23.14 -0.29 -3.95
N PRO A 15 -24.39 -0.77 -4.18
CA PRO A 15 -24.68 -2.19 -4.10
C PRO A 15 -23.76 -2.96 -5.08
N ILE A 16 -23.14 -4.03 -4.60
CA ILE A 16 -22.34 -4.91 -5.44
C ILE A 16 -23.34 -5.84 -6.16
N ASP A 17 -23.60 -5.56 -7.42
CA ASP A 17 -24.50 -6.39 -8.25
C ASP A 17 -23.82 -7.66 -8.78
N GLU A 18 -22.50 -7.80 -8.59
CA GLU A 18 -21.73 -8.94 -9.09
C GLU A 18 -21.07 -9.71 -7.94
N GLU A 19 -21.32 -11.03 -7.92
CA GLU A 19 -20.62 -11.95 -7.02
C GLU A 19 -19.22 -12.22 -7.57
N ILE A 20 -18.18 -11.81 -6.81
CA ILE A 20 -16.80 -12.11 -7.14
C ILE A 20 -16.38 -13.39 -6.42
N LYS A 21 -16.11 -14.45 -7.20
CA LYS A 21 -15.56 -15.71 -6.66
C LYS A 21 -14.04 -15.62 -6.58
N ALA A 22 -13.49 -15.93 -5.43
CA ALA A 22 -12.05 -15.97 -5.18
C ALA A 22 -11.69 -17.18 -4.32
N ASP A 23 -10.45 -17.67 -4.46
CA ASP A 23 -9.91 -18.72 -3.58
C ASP A 23 -9.47 -18.11 -2.24
N VAL A 24 -8.98 -16.86 -2.28
CA VAL A 24 -8.49 -16.14 -1.10
C VAL A 24 -8.96 -14.68 -1.15
N VAL A 25 -9.40 -14.18 -0.01
CA VAL A 25 -9.68 -12.75 0.20
C VAL A 25 -8.67 -12.20 1.20
N VAL A 26 -7.93 -11.17 0.80
CA VAL A 26 -7.00 -10.44 1.65
C VAL A 26 -7.65 -9.12 2.06
N ILE A 27 -7.77 -8.88 3.35
CA ILE A 27 -8.32 -7.64 3.90
C ILE A 27 -7.18 -6.69 4.22
N GLY A 28 -7.15 -5.57 3.52
CA GLY A 28 -6.12 -4.54 3.62
C GLY A 28 -5.05 -4.62 2.53
N GLY A 29 -4.92 -3.54 1.77
CA GLY A 29 -3.95 -3.36 0.67
C GLY A 29 -2.65 -2.70 1.11
N GLY A 30 -2.24 -2.85 2.36
CA GLY A 30 -0.93 -2.44 2.83
C GLY A 30 0.19 -3.36 2.31
N PRO A 31 1.49 -3.05 2.59
CA PRO A 31 2.62 -3.79 2.03
C PRO A 31 2.55 -5.30 2.33
N ASN A 32 2.21 -5.67 3.54
CA ASN A 32 2.10 -7.08 3.92
C ASN A 32 0.97 -7.80 3.20
N GLY A 33 -0.20 -7.15 3.08
CA GLY A 33 -1.33 -7.70 2.33
C GLY A 33 -1.02 -7.87 0.85
N LEU A 34 -0.40 -6.87 0.24
CA LEU A 34 0.00 -6.90 -1.17
C LEU A 34 1.04 -8.00 -1.45
N ILE A 35 2.07 -8.13 -0.59
CA ILE A 35 3.10 -9.16 -0.73
C ILE A 35 2.48 -10.57 -0.61
N ASN A 36 1.66 -10.80 0.42
CA ASN A 36 0.97 -12.07 0.59
C ASN A 36 0.08 -12.40 -0.61
N ALA A 37 -0.72 -11.44 -1.07
CA ALA A 37 -1.58 -11.61 -2.23
C ALA A 37 -0.79 -11.94 -3.50
N ALA A 38 0.37 -11.30 -3.70
CA ALA A 38 1.22 -11.55 -4.85
C ALA A 38 1.78 -12.99 -4.85
N TYR A 39 2.28 -13.48 -3.71
CA TYR A 39 2.76 -14.86 -3.61
C TYR A 39 1.64 -15.89 -3.80
N LEU A 40 0.48 -15.65 -3.23
CA LEU A 40 -0.70 -16.51 -3.40
C LEU A 40 -1.16 -16.54 -4.86
N ALA A 41 -1.23 -15.38 -5.50
CA ALA A 41 -1.57 -15.29 -6.93
C ALA A 41 -0.53 -15.98 -7.82
N ARG A 42 0.75 -15.85 -7.50
CA ARG A 42 1.85 -16.55 -8.20
C ARG A 42 1.76 -18.06 -8.05
N SER A 43 1.18 -18.56 -6.97
CA SER A 43 0.91 -19.99 -6.79
C SER A 43 -0.33 -20.50 -7.54
N GLY A 44 -1.00 -19.65 -8.30
CA GLY A 44 -2.15 -19.99 -9.14
C GLY A 44 -3.52 -19.77 -8.49
N LEU A 45 -3.56 -19.21 -7.29
CA LEU A 45 -4.81 -18.90 -6.61
C LEU A 45 -5.43 -17.60 -7.14
N LYS A 46 -6.76 -17.58 -7.24
CA LYS A 46 -7.51 -16.35 -7.52
C LYS A 46 -7.64 -15.54 -6.22
N VAL A 47 -6.91 -14.44 -6.14
CA VAL A 47 -6.86 -13.59 -4.94
C VAL A 47 -7.61 -12.30 -5.18
N VAL A 48 -8.42 -11.90 -4.20
CA VAL A 48 -9.07 -10.59 -4.15
C VAL A 48 -8.56 -9.83 -2.93
N ILE A 49 -8.21 -8.58 -3.13
CA ILE A 49 -7.80 -7.67 -2.05
C ILE A 49 -8.94 -6.68 -1.82
N LEU A 50 -9.36 -6.57 -0.58
CA LEU A 50 -10.31 -5.56 -0.14
C LEU A 50 -9.56 -4.47 0.61
N GLU A 51 -9.53 -3.26 0.03
CA GLU A 51 -8.93 -2.09 0.64
C GLU A 51 -10.00 -1.01 0.85
N ARG A 52 -10.02 -0.41 2.04
CA ARG A 52 -10.95 0.65 2.39
C ARG A 52 -10.61 1.98 1.71
N ARG A 53 -9.33 2.25 1.54
CA ARG A 53 -8.85 3.48 0.92
C ARG A 53 -8.81 3.33 -0.60
N GLN A 54 -8.82 4.46 -1.28
CA GLN A 54 -8.70 4.50 -2.74
C GLN A 54 -7.28 4.10 -3.19
N GLU A 55 -6.28 4.50 -2.41
CA GLU A 55 -4.87 4.18 -2.66
C GLU A 55 -4.46 2.90 -1.95
N LEU A 56 -3.81 2.02 -2.68
CA LEU A 56 -3.10 0.86 -2.14
C LEU A 56 -1.76 1.30 -1.54
N GLY A 57 -1.21 0.45 -0.66
CA GLY A 57 0.13 0.65 -0.11
C GLY A 57 0.15 0.90 1.39
N GLY A 58 -0.96 1.28 2.02
CA GLY A 58 -1.01 1.55 3.45
C GLY A 58 0.05 2.57 3.87
N GLY A 59 0.96 2.21 4.78
CA GLY A 59 2.06 3.09 5.19
C GLY A 59 3.12 3.37 4.12
N LEU A 60 3.10 2.66 2.98
CA LEU A 60 3.98 2.92 1.82
C LEU A 60 3.30 3.81 0.78
N ALA A 61 2.06 4.21 0.97
CA ALA A 61 1.34 5.02 0.00
C ALA A 61 2.02 6.39 -0.20
N THR A 62 2.11 6.79 -1.47
CA THR A 62 2.55 8.13 -1.87
C THR A 62 1.32 8.93 -2.25
N GLU A 63 1.08 10.02 -1.55
CA GLU A 63 -0.19 10.74 -1.60
C GLU A 63 0.00 12.23 -1.86
N GLU A 64 -0.99 12.83 -2.53
CA GLU A 64 -1.07 14.27 -2.77
C GLU A 64 -1.91 14.94 -1.66
N ILE A 65 -1.30 15.11 -0.47
CA ILE A 65 -2.04 15.58 0.71
C ILE A 65 -1.69 17.00 1.17
N LEU A 66 -0.53 17.53 0.81
CA LEU A 66 -0.07 18.83 1.29
C LEU A 66 -0.45 19.96 0.33
N PHE A 67 -0.09 19.80 -0.94
CA PHE A 67 -0.36 20.80 -1.98
C PHE A 67 -0.67 20.10 -3.30
N PRO A 68 -1.56 20.66 -4.13
CA PRO A 68 -1.85 20.13 -5.45
C PRO A 68 -0.59 19.97 -6.30
N GLY A 69 -0.42 18.80 -6.91
CA GLY A 69 0.73 18.45 -7.74
C GLY A 69 1.97 17.97 -6.97
N ILE A 70 1.93 17.94 -5.64
CA ILE A 70 3.06 17.48 -4.81
C ILE A 70 2.70 16.17 -4.12
N TYR A 71 3.37 15.11 -4.55
CA TYR A 71 3.24 13.77 -3.97
C TYR A 71 4.30 13.55 -2.90
N ALA A 72 3.90 13.02 -1.77
CA ALA A 72 4.78 12.76 -0.64
C ALA A 72 4.47 11.41 0.03
N ASN A 73 5.50 10.78 0.54
CA ASN A 73 5.35 9.63 1.43
C ASN A 73 5.05 10.15 2.84
N THR A 74 3.89 9.82 3.36
CA THR A 74 3.45 10.31 4.66
C THR A 74 4.06 9.57 5.84
N HIS A 75 4.42 8.32 5.64
CA HIS A 75 4.95 7.45 6.69
C HIS A 75 6.29 6.81 6.32
N ALA A 76 6.37 6.11 5.20
CA ALA A 76 7.55 5.35 4.83
C ALA A 76 8.57 6.21 4.07
N THR A 77 9.24 7.10 4.77
CA THR A 77 10.32 7.93 4.22
C THR A 77 11.69 7.24 4.34
N TYR A 78 11.79 6.23 5.19
CA TYR A 78 13.01 5.48 5.43
C TYR A 78 12.72 3.98 5.47
N HIS A 79 13.41 3.23 4.63
CA HIS A 79 13.23 1.78 4.49
C HIS A 79 14.45 1.05 5.02
N MET A 80 14.31 0.44 6.19
CA MET A 80 15.36 -0.42 6.74
C MET A 80 15.27 -1.83 6.17
N MET A 81 16.43 -2.47 5.99
CA MET A 81 16.55 -3.90 5.69
C MET A 81 15.89 -4.35 4.38
N VAL A 82 15.61 -3.44 3.46
CA VAL A 82 14.98 -3.81 2.18
C VAL A 82 15.82 -4.79 1.36
N ASP A 83 17.14 -4.73 1.48
CA ASP A 83 18.05 -5.62 0.76
C ASP A 83 17.94 -7.10 1.17
N TYR A 84 17.30 -7.37 2.31
CA TYR A 84 17.06 -8.71 2.81
C TYR A 84 15.67 -9.26 2.44
N MET A 85 14.87 -8.48 1.72
CA MET A 85 13.52 -8.88 1.34
C MET A 85 13.52 -9.63 0.00
N PRO A 86 13.22 -10.94 -0.02
CA PRO A 86 13.23 -11.72 -1.26
C PRO A 86 12.21 -11.24 -2.28
N VAL A 87 11.16 -10.58 -1.86
CA VAL A 87 10.09 -10.06 -2.72
C VAL A 87 10.61 -9.14 -3.84
N LEU A 88 11.71 -8.42 -3.60
CA LEU A 88 12.30 -7.52 -4.59
C LEU A 88 12.78 -8.27 -5.83
N ASP A 89 13.45 -9.40 -5.60
CA ASP A 89 13.98 -10.24 -6.66
C ASP A 89 12.93 -11.20 -7.20
N ASP A 90 12.10 -11.78 -6.32
CA ASP A 90 11.07 -12.76 -6.69
C ASP A 90 10.04 -12.19 -7.67
N PHE A 91 9.74 -10.91 -7.58
CA PHE A 91 8.82 -10.20 -8.47
C PHE A 91 9.50 -9.20 -9.39
N ASP A 92 10.84 -9.15 -9.41
CA ASP A 92 11.63 -8.22 -10.22
C ASP A 92 11.08 -6.78 -10.13
N LEU A 93 10.92 -6.29 -8.91
CA LEU A 93 10.27 -4.99 -8.67
C LEU A 93 11.01 -3.81 -9.31
N ARG A 94 12.27 -4.00 -9.70
CA ARG A 94 13.04 -3.00 -10.46
C ARG A 94 12.42 -2.73 -11.83
N ARG A 95 11.80 -3.72 -12.47
CA ARG A 95 11.04 -3.52 -13.73
C ARG A 95 9.82 -2.65 -13.55
N HIS A 96 9.32 -2.55 -12.31
CA HIS A 96 8.21 -1.69 -11.95
C HIS A 96 8.64 -0.33 -11.42
N ALA A 97 9.83 0.13 -11.84
CA ALA A 97 10.44 1.41 -11.48
C ALA A 97 10.74 1.60 -9.99
N LEU A 98 10.80 0.52 -9.20
CA LEU A 98 11.23 0.62 -7.81
C LEU A 98 12.73 0.85 -7.75
N MET A 99 13.15 2.00 -7.19
CA MET A 99 14.53 2.35 -6.96
C MET A 99 14.72 2.85 -5.53
N PHE A 100 15.78 2.37 -4.88
CA PHE A 100 16.17 2.87 -3.57
C PHE A 100 17.38 3.81 -3.69
N ILE A 101 17.27 4.98 -3.09
CA ILE A 101 18.40 5.91 -2.96
C ILE A 101 19.11 5.55 -1.66
N LYS A 102 20.41 5.25 -1.75
CA LYS A 102 21.25 4.91 -0.61
C LYS A 102 22.25 6.07 -0.38
N PRO A 103 21.90 7.05 0.46
CA PRO A 103 22.80 8.15 0.78
C PRO A 103 23.96 7.66 1.66
N ASN A 104 25.11 8.34 1.59
CA ASN A 104 26.29 8.00 2.42
C ASN A 104 26.03 8.18 3.92
N ALA A 105 25.14 9.11 4.29
CA ALA A 105 24.67 9.30 5.66
C ALA A 105 23.15 9.26 5.67
N GLN A 106 22.57 8.30 6.38
CA GLN A 106 21.12 8.12 6.47
C GLN A 106 20.54 8.75 7.73
N THR A 107 21.31 8.82 8.80
CA THR A 107 20.88 9.35 10.09
C THR A 107 22.03 10.10 10.74
N GLY A 108 21.73 11.26 11.31
CA GLY A 108 22.66 12.04 12.12
C GLY A 108 22.03 12.36 13.48
N ILE A 109 22.85 12.41 14.52
CA ILE A 109 22.46 12.88 15.85
C ILE A 109 23.25 14.17 16.09
N VAL A 110 22.55 15.22 16.49
CA VAL A 110 23.12 16.53 16.87
C VAL A 110 23.10 16.67 18.38
#